data_e163996e236af1e40b5f14b40a6c85bb
#
_entry.id   e163996e236af1e40b5f14b40a6c85bb
#
_cell.length_a   1.000
_cell.length_b   1.000
_cell.length_c   1.000
_cell.angle_alpha   90.00
_cell.angle_beta   90.00
_cell.angle_gamma   90.00
#
_symmetry.space_group_name_H-M   'P 1'
#
loop_
_entity.id
_entity.type
_entity.pdbx_description
1 polymer ?
#
loop_
_entity_poly.entity_id
_entity_poly.type
_entity_poly.pdbx_seq_one_letter_code
_entity_poly.pdbx_strand_id
1 'polypeptide(L)'
;IAAVAVAPHTVFAQAAAPAAAATGPFTLPPLTYPTAAFEPHIDAKTMEIHHDRHHAAYVAGVNTALEKLEAAREAGDHGAIFLNEKNLAFHLGGHVNHSIWWKNLSPNGGDKPTGELAQAIDDQFGSFDKFRAQFTAAANGLQGSGWAVLGYDSLGDRLLTFQLYDQQANV
;
A
#
# COMPACT_ATOMS: atom_id res chain seq x y z
N ILE A 1 -29.86 -20.37 39.37
CA ILE A 1 -29.54 -19.45 38.28
C ILE A 1 -28.28 -18.69 38.71
N ALA A 2 -27.11 -19.05 38.21
CA ALA A 2 -25.85 -18.36 38.49
C ALA A 2 -25.69 -17.23 37.47
N ALA A 3 -25.58 -15.98 37.94
CA ALA A 3 -25.28 -14.83 37.11
C ALA A 3 -23.75 -14.73 36.96
N VAL A 4 -23.27 -14.82 35.72
CA VAL A 4 -21.88 -14.54 35.39
C VAL A 4 -21.75 -13.03 35.14
N ALA A 5 -21.05 -12.33 36.02
CA ALA A 5 -20.69 -10.93 35.83
C ALA A 5 -19.47 -10.86 34.87
N VAL A 6 -19.69 -10.34 33.67
CA VAL A 6 -18.61 -10.01 32.75
C VAL A 6 -18.09 -8.61 33.09
N ALA A 7 -16.86 -8.51 33.61
CA ALA A 7 -16.19 -7.25 33.84
C ALA A 7 -15.79 -6.62 32.50
N PRO A 8 -15.98 -5.30 32.32
CA PRO A 8 -15.52 -4.62 31.09
C PRO A 8 -13.98 -4.63 31.03
N HIS A 9 -13.42 -5.31 30.04
CA HIS A 9 -12.01 -5.19 29.73
C HIS A 9 -11.80 -3.83 29.05
N THR A 10 -11.21 -2.88 29.75
CA THR A 10 -10.66 -1.66 29.15
C THR A 10 -9.46 -2.05 28.28
N VAL A 11 -9.70 -2.14 26.99
CA VAL A 11 -8.60 -2.23 25.99
C VAL A 11 -7.91 -0.88 25.98
N PHE A 12 -6.78 -0.77 26.68
CA PHE A 12 -5.89 0.37 26.48
C PHE A 12 -5.29 0.24 25.08
N ALA A 13 -5.76 1.07 24.16
CA ALA A 13 -5.07 1.29 22.90
C ALA A 13 -3.69 1.90 23.22
N GLN A 14 -2.68 1.08 23.27
CA GLN A 14 -1.31 1.53 23.42
C GLN A 14 -0.96 2.36 22.19
N ALA A 15 -0.79 3.67 22.36
CA ALA A 15 -0.30 4.54 21.32
C ALA A 15 1.05 4.00 20.86
N ALA A 16 1.12 3.49 19.65
CA ALA A 16 2.37 3.03 19.08
C ALA A 16 3.33 4.23 19.04
N ALA A 17 4.53 4.04 19.58
CA ALA A 17 5.60 5.03 19.50
C ALA A 17 5.87 5.39 18.04
N PRO A 18 6.33 6.63 17.74
CA PRO A 18 6.76 6.98 16.39
C PRO A 18 7.80 5.96 15.94
N ALA A 19 7.62 5.45 14.72
CA ALA A 19 8.60 4.52 14.14
C ALA A 19 9.96 5.22 14.13
N ALA A 20 10.98 4.59 14.73
CA ALA A 20 12.36 5.04 14.60
C ALA A 20 12.69 5.16 13.11
N ALA A 21 13.47 6.19 12.74
CA ALA A 21 13.93 6.35 11.36
C ALA A 21 14.57 5.03 10.91
N ALA A 22 14.04 4.44 9.86
CA ALA A 22 14.53 3.16 9.35
C ALA A 22 15.99 3.37 8.88
N THR A 23 16.91 2.60 9.45
CA THR A 23 18.28 2.51 8.95
C THR A 23 18.30 1.52 7.79
N GLY A 24 18.92 1.89 6.66
CA GLY A 24 19.00 1.02 5.47
C GLY A 24 18.78 1.78 4.17
N PRO A 25 18.80 1.07 3.02
CA PRO A 25 18.73 1.71 1.70
C PRO A 25 17.35 2.30 1.36
N PHE A 26 16.29 1.85 2.02
CA PHE A 26 14.94 2.35 1.80
C PHE A 26 14.57 3.41 2.83
N THR A 27 13.99 4.51 2.37
CA THR A 27 13.54 5.63 3.22
C THR A 27 12.08 5.94 2.94
N LEU A 28 11.37 6.48 3.94
CA LEU A 28 10.01 6.93 3.78
C LEU A 28 10.00 8.21 2.90
N PRO A 29 9.37 8.19 1.71
CA PRO A 29 9.30 9.39 0.88
C PRO A 29 8.38 10.42 1.54
N PRO A 30 8.74 11.72 1.55
CA PRO A 30 7.86 12.75 2.11
C PRO A 30 6.58 12.91 1.28
N LEU A 31 5.48 13.28 1.95
CA LEU A 31 4.29 13.73 1.25
C LEU A 31 4.57 15.07 0.54
N THR A 32 4.02 15.25 -0.64
CA THR A 32 4.14 16.50 -1.43
C THR A 32 3.08 17.54 -1.07
N TYR A 33 2.21 17.23 -0.10
CA TYR A 33 1.10 18.04 0.36
C TYR A 33 0.93 17.87 1.88
N PRO A 34 0.28 18.83 2.58
CA PRO A 34 -0.03 18.71 4.01
C PRO A 34 -0.99 17.54 4.28
N THR A 35 -0.90 16.93 5.46
CA THR A 35 -1.83 15.86 5.88
C THR A 35 -3.31 16.29 5.85
N ALA A 36 -3.61 17.56 6.09
CA ALA A 36 -4.96 18.12 6.03
C ALA A 36 -5.46 18.45 4.61
N ALA A 37 -4.68 18.16 3.56
CA ALA A 37 -5.01 18.58 2.18
C ALA A 37 -6.30 17.98 1.63
N PHE A 38 -6.78 16.87 2.20
CA PHE A 38 -7.95 16.12 1.72
C PHE A 38 -9.19 16.25 2.61
N GLU A 39 -9.14 17.12 3.63
CA GLU A 39 -10.31 17.38 4.44
C GLU A 39 -11.42 18.07 3.60
N PRO A 40 -12.68 17.75 3.84
CA PRO A 40 -13.22 16.87 4.88
C PRO A 40 -13.32 15.38 4.49
N HIS A 41 -12.78 14.97 3.35
CA HIS A 41 -12.95 13.60 2.82
C HIS A 41 -12.03 12.57 3.51
N ILE A 42 -10.79 12.96 3.77
CA ILE A 42 -9.83 12.19 4.55
C ILE A 42 -9.23 13.14 5.58
N ASP A 43 -9.40 12.82 6.86
CA ASP A 43 -8.92 13.68 7.94
C ASP A 43 -7.39 13.62 8.08
N ALA A 44 -6.82 14.71 8.60
CA ALA A 44 -5.37 14.87 8.76
C ALA A 44 -4.75 13.76 9.63
N LYS A 45 -5.47 13.25 10.63
CA LYS A 45 -4.98 12.19 11.52
C LYS A 45 -4.89 10.85 10.82
N THR A 46 -5.86 10.54 9.98
CA THR A 46 -5.81 9.34 9.11
C THR A 46 -4.62 9.41 8.18
N MET A 47 -4.38 10.55 7.53
CA MET A 47 -3.22 10.74 6.65
C MET A 47 -1.89 10.58 7.40
N GLU A 48 -1.75 11.21 8.57
CA GLU A 48 -0.57 11.08 9.43
C GLU A 48 -0.30 9.62 9.80
N ILE A 49 -1.30 8.91 10.32
CA ILE A 49 -1.14 7.52 10.75
C ILE A 49 -0.80 6.64 9.55
N HIS A 50 -1.48 6.83 8.42
CA HIS A 50 -1.28 6.01 7.23
C HIS A 50 0.12 6.20 6.62
N HIS A 51 0.65 7.43 6.63
CA HIS A 51 2.00 7.73 6.14
C HIS A 51 3.07 7.44 7.20
N ASP A 52 3.02 8.13 8.36
CA ASP A 52 4.13 8.18 9.31
C ASP A 52 4.27 6.91 10.16
N ARG A 53 3.25 6.04 10.16
CA ARG A 53 3.27 4.78 10.88
C ARG A 53 3.11 3.57 9.96
N HIS A 54 2.04 3.53 9.18
CA HIS A 54 1.73 2.36 8.37
C HIS A 54 2.72 2.20 7.22
N HIS A 55 2.93 3.22 6.38
CA HIS A 55 3.95 3.18 5.33
C HIS A 55 5.38 3.09 5.90
N ALA A 56 5.68 3.83 6.97
CA ALA A 56 6.96 3.74 7.64
C ALA A 56 7.30 2.33 8.14
N ALA A 57 6.31 1.57 8.59
CA ALA A 57 6.50 0.18 9.01
C ALA A 57 6.90 -0.73 7.84
N TYR A 58 6.37 -0.52 6.63
CA TYR A 58 6.84 -1.25 5.45
C TYR A 58 8.29 -0.91 5.11
N VAL A 59 8.67 0.36 5.16
CA VAL A 59 10.07 0.78 4.93
C VAL A 59 11.02 0.11 5.92
N ALA A 60 10.69 0.11 7.21
CA ALA A 60 11.47 -0.59 8.23
C ALA A 60 11.54 -2.09 7.96
N GLY A 61 10.41 -2.69 7.56
CA GLY A 61 10.33 -4.12 7.25
C GLY A 61 11.18 -4.53 6.06
N VAL A 62 11.23 -3.72 4.99
CA VAL A 62 12.13 -3.96 3.83
C VAL A 62 13.57 -3.98 4.28
N ASN A 63 14.03 -2.95 5.00
CA ASN A 63 15.40 -2.85 5.48
C ASN A 63 15.77 -4.05 6.36
N THR A 64 14.90 -4.41 7.31
CA THR A 64 15.10 -5.58 8.17
C THR A 64 15.17 -6.90 7.38
N ALA A 65 14.35 -7.05 6.34
CA ALA A 65 14.39 -8.26 5.50
C ALA A 65 15.71 -8.35 4.73
N LEU A 66 16.21 -7.23 4.20
CA LEU A 66 17.49 -7.18 3.51
C LEU A 66 18.67 -7.50 4.45
N GLU A 67 18.70 -6.94 5.66
CA GLU A 67 19.72 -7.25 6.67
C GLU A 67 19.74 -8.75 7.01
N LYS A 68 18.56 -9.37 7.17
CA LYS A 68 18.46 -10.82 7.44
C LYS A 68 18.94 -11.67 6.28
N LEU A 69 18.63 -11.28 5.05
CA LEU A 69 19.09 -11.97 3.84
C LEU A 69 20.62 -11.85 3.68
N GLU A 70 21.19 -10.69 3.99
CA GLU A 70 22.64 -10.49 3.97
C GLU A 70 23.33 -11.37 5.02
N ALA A 71 22.87 -11.33 6.26
CA ALA A 71 23.41 -12.15 7.34
C ALA A 71 23.31 -13.66 7.04
N ALA A 72 22.21 -14.11 6.42
CA ALA A 72 22.05 -15.50 5.99
C ALA A 72 23.10 -15.91 4.94
N ARG A 73 23.39 -15.04 3.97
CA ARG A 73 24.42 -15.27 2.95
C ARG A 73 25.83 -15.33 3.57
N GLU A 74 26.14 -14.40 4.45
CA GLU A 74 27.45 -14.35 5.12
C GLU A 74 27.71 -15.59 6.00
N ALA A 75 26.67 -16.05 6.70
CA ALA A 75 26.75 -17.25 7.54
C ALA A 75 26.63 -18.56 6.77
N GLY A 76 26.23 -18.53 5.51
CA GLY A 76 25.87 -19.75 4.76
C GLY A 76 24.66 -20.49 5.35
N ASP A 77 23.85 -19.81 6.18
CA ASP A 77 22.64 -20.35 6.79
C ASP A 77 21.39 -19.91 6.04
N HIS A 78 20.81 -20.83 5.29
CA HIS A 78 19.60 -20.58 4.48
C HIS A 78 18.35 -21.20 5.10
N GLY A 79 18.37 -21.65 6.34
CA GLY A 79 17.23 -22.28 7.00
C GLY A 79 15.96 -21.42 7.07
N ALA A 80 16.13 -20.09 7.14
CA ALA A 80 15.02 -19.12 7.17
C ALA A 80 14.81 -18.37 5.84
N ILE A 81 15.45 -18.80 4.74
CA ILE A 81 15.44 -18.06 3.46
C ILE A 81 14.02 -17.81 2.95
N PHE A 82 13.16 -18.81 2.98
CA PHE A 82 11.77 -18.71 2.53
C PHE A 82 11.01 -17.60 3.29
N LEU A 83 11.15 -17.54 4.61
CA LEU A 83 10.48 -16.55 5.43
C LEU A 83 11.02 -15.13 5.16
N ASN A 84 12.35 -15.00 5.02
CA ASN A 84 12.99 -13.71 4.78
C ASN A 84 12.62 -13.15 3.41
N GLU A 85 12.58 -13.97 2.36
CA GLU A 85 12.14 -13.56 1.01
C GLU A 85 10.65 -13.24 0.96
N LYS A 86 9.82 -14.02 1.65
CA LYS A 86 8.39 -13.71 1.77
C LYS A 86 8.15 -12.37 2.47
N ASN A 87 8.89 -12.08 3.55
CA ASN A 87 8.81 -10.81 4.24
C ASN A 87 9.32 -9.66 3.36
N LEU A 88 10.40 -9.89 2.61
CA LEU A 88 10.89 -8.91 1.64
C LEU A 88 9.81 -8.57 0.61
N ALA A 89 9.21 -9.56 -0.03
CA ALA A 89 8.16 -9.33 -1.03
C ALA A 89 6.96 -8.58 -0.45
N PHE A 90 6.52 -8.94 0.76
CA PHE A 90 5.41 -8.27 1.43
C PHE A 90 5.73 -6.80 1.76
N HIS A 91 6.86 -6.55 2.42
CA HIS A 91 7.22 -5.20 2.83
C HIS A 91 7.61 -4.30 1.66
N LEU A 92 8.32 -4.85 0.66
CA LEU A 92 8.67 -4.11 -0.56
C LEU A 92 7.40 -3.77 -1.36
N GLY A 93 6.49 -4.71 -1.52
CA GLY A 93 5.18 -4.47 -2.14
C GLY A 93 4.41 -3.36 -1.41
N GLY A 94 4.38 -3.39 -0.08
CA GLY A 94 3.76 -2.35 0.74
C GLY A 94 4.42 -0.97 0.53
N HIS A 95 5.75 -0.91 0.52
CA HIS A 95 6.47 0.34 0.26
C HIS A 95 6.19 0.89 -1.14
N VAL A 96 6.25 0.04 -2.18
CA VAL A 96 5.99 0.44 -3.57
C VAL A 96 4.56 0.92 -3.76
N ASN A 97 3.57 0.15 -3.30
CA ASN A 97 2.16 0.49 -3.45
C ASN A 97 1.82 1.83 -2.79
N HIS A 98 2.27 2.06 -1.55
CA HIS A 98 2.04 3.33 -0.87
C HIS A 98 2.78 4.49 -1.53
N SER A 99 4.01 4.28 -2.01
CA SER A 99 4.77 5.31 -2.71
C SER A 99 4.08 5.77 -4.00
N ILE A 100 3.44 4.86 -4.72
CA ILE A 100 2.64 5.18 -5.91
C ILE A 100 1.34 5.87 -5.49
N TRP A 101 0.66 5.34 -4.47
CA TRP A 101 -0.64 5.83 -4.04
C TRP A 101 -0.59 7.30 -3.58
N TRP A 102 0.41 7.70 -2.80
CA TRP A 102 0.59 9.10 -2.41
C TRP A 102 0.66 10.06 -3.60
N LYS A 103 1.27 9.63 -4.70
CA LYS A 103 1.40 10.43 -5.93
C LYS A 103 0.10 10.49 -6.76
N ASN A 104 -0.82 9.56 -6.52
CA ASN A 104 -2.13 9.54 -7.18
C ASN A 104 -3.18 10.40 -6.46
N LEU A 105 -2.87 10.93 -5.29
CA LEU A 105 -3.74 11.83 -4.55
C LEU A 105 -3.42 13.29 -4.88
N SER A 106 -4.46 14.09 -5.13
CA SER A 106 -4.33 15.54 -5.32
C SER A 106 -5.55 16.26 -4.76
N PRO A 107 -5.37 17.34 -3.97
CA PRO A 107 -6.48 18.17 -3.53
C PRO A 107 -7.14 18.92 -4.70
N ASN A 108 -6.46 19.02 -5.84
CA ASN A 108 -6.95 19.64 -7.08
C ASN A 108 -7.04 18.60 -8.19
N GLY A 109 -7.43 17.36 -7.87
CA GLY A 109 -7.57 16.27 -8.84
C GLY A 109 -8.58 16.59 -9.93
N GLY A 110 -8.36 16.06 -11.14
CA GLY A 110 -9.28 16.15 -12.25
C GLY A 110 -10.28 15.00 -12.29
N ASP A 111 -11.37 15.18 -13.06
CA ASP A 111 -12.41 14.16 -13.18
C ASP A 111 -12.00 13.02 -14.11
N LYS A 112 -11.34 13.32 -15.22
CA LYS A 112 -10.95 12.37 -16.27
C LYS A 112 -9.53 12.62 -16.74
N PRO A 113 -8.79 11.57 -17.11
CA PRO A 113 -7.51 11.74 -17.76
C PRO A 113 -7.67 12.39 -19.14
N THR A 114 -6.60 12.96 -19.66
CA THR A 114 -6.53 13.57 -20.99
C THR A 114 -5.36 12.97 -21.79
N GLY A 115 -5.28 13.29 -23.08
CA GLY A 115 -4.18 12.87 -23.95
C GLY A 115 -4.13 11.37 -24.17
N GLU A 116 -2.93 10.82 -24.27
CA GLU A 116 -2.68 9.41 -24.61
C GLU A 116 -3.31 8.43 -23.60
N LEU A 117 -3.32 8.76 -22.31
CA LEU A 117 -3.94 7.90 -21.31
C LEU A 117 -5.45 7.82 -21.49
N ALA A 118 -6.12 8.93 -21.82
CA ALA A 118 -7.56 8.92 -22.10
C ALA A 118 -7.87 8.04 -23.32
N GLN A 119 -7.09 8.19 -24.39
CA GLN A 119 -7.25 7.38 -25.60
C GLN A 119 -7.03 5.89 -25.30
N ALA A 120 -5.96 5.54 -24.58
CA ALA A 120 -5.69 4.15 -24.23
C ALA A 120 -6.79 3.53 -23.35
N ILE A 121 -7.40 4.31 -22.46
CA ILE A 121 -8.55 3.86 -21.67
C ILE A 121 -9.77 3.62 -22.56
N ASP A 122 -10.07 4.55 -23.49
CA ASP A 122 -11.20 4.39 -24.39
C ASP A 122 -11.00 3.21 -25.34
N ASP A 123 -9.81 3.02 -25.87
CA ASP A 123 -9.47 1.89 -26.74
C ASP A 123 -9.57 0.53 -26.01
N GLN A 124 -9.08 0.47 -24.77
CA GLN A 124 -9.01 -0.78 -24.01
C GLN A 124 -10.31 -1.14 -23.31
N PHE A 125 -11.04 -0.15 -22.77
CA PHE A 125 -12.25 -0.38 -21.96
C PHE A 125 -13.52 0.11 -22.65
N GLY A 126 -13.41 0.77 -23.80
CA GLY A 126 -14.53 1.31 -24.58
C GLY A 126 -15.06 2.66 -24.11
N SER A 127 -14.73 3.11 -22.91
CA SER A 127 -14.91 4.48 -22.40
C SER A 127 -14.35 4.61 -20.99
N PHE A 128 -14.05 5.85 -20.58
CA PHE A 128 -13.68 6.15 -19.19
C PHE A 128 -14.74 5.72 -18.17
N ASP A 129 -16.02 5.86 -18.48
CA ASP A 129 -17.09 5.48 -17.54
C ASP A 129 -17.16 3.96 -17.34
N LYS A 130 -16.93 3.17 -18.40
CA LYS A 130 -16.81 1.70 -18.30
C LYS A 130 -15.58 1.29 -17.50
N PHE A 131 -14.43 1.92 -17.76
CA PHE A 131 -13.21 1.72 -16.99
C PHE A 131 -13.47 2.01 -15.50
N ARG A 132 -14.01 3.20 -15.17
CA ARG A 132 -14.30 3.61 -13.80
C ARG A 132 -15.24 2.63 -13.10
N ALA A 133 -16.30 2.17 -13.78
CA ALA A 133 -17.23 1.20 -13.23
C ALA A 133 -16.51 -0.13 -12.89
N GLN A 134 -15.71 -0.65 -13.81
CA GLN A 134 -14.93 -1.88 -13.62
C GLN A 134 -13.90 -1.72 -12.47
N PHE A 135 -13.15 -0.63 -12.48
CA PHE A 135 -12.13 -0.34 -11.46
C PHE A 135 -12.75 -0.20 -10.06
N THR A 136 -13.87 0.54 -9.96
CA THR A 136 -14.61 0.70 -8.71
C THR A 136 -15.17 -0.64 -8.20
N ALA A 137 -15.71 -1.46 -9.09
CA ALA A 137 -16.20 -2.79 -8.73
C ALA A 137 -15.06 -3.69 -8.24
N ALA A 138 -13.89 -3.63 -8.89
CA ALA A 138 -12.70 -4.35 -8.45
C ALA A 138 -12.25 -3.90 -7.05
N ALA A 139 -12.18 -2.59 -6.80
CA ALA A 139 -11.79 -2.04 -5.50
C ALA A 139 -12.77 -2.43 -4.39
N ASN A 140 -14.07 -2.30 -4.64
CA ASN A 140 -15.11 -2.63 -3.65
C ASN A 140 -15.26 -4.14 -3.42
N GLY A 141 -14.87 -4.96 -4.38
CA GLY A 141 -14.95 -6.42 -4.29
C GLY A 141 -13.77 -7.07 -3.56
N LEU A 142 -12.74 -6.31 -3.18
CA LEU A 142 -11.62 -6.82 -2.40
C LEU A 142 -12.09 -7.31 -1.02
N GLN A 143 -11.68 -8.51 -0.66
CA GLN A 143 -11.93 -9.08 0.66
C GLN A 143 -10.66 -8.93 1.50
N GLY A 144 -10.75 -8.21 2.61
CA GLY A 144 -9.60 -7.86 3.43
C GLY A 144 -8.86 -6.63 2.90
N SER A 145 -7.57 -6.54 3.16
CA SER A 145 -6.71 -5.47 2.66
C SER A 145 -6.22 -5.77 1.25
N GLY A 146 -5.98 -4.72 0.47
CA GLY A 146 -5.44 -4.86 -0.88
C GLY A 146 -5.60 -3.61 -1.73
N TRP A 147 -5.33 -3.76 -3.02
CA TRP A 147 -5.29 -2.68 -3.98
C TRP A 147 -6.00 -3.04 -5.28
N ALA A 148 -6.72 -2.08 -5.85
CA ALA A 148 -7.09 -2.13 -7.25
C ALA A 148 -6.08 -1.30 -8.05
N VAL A 149 -5.57 -1.87 -9.13
CA VAL A 149 -4.49 -1.28 -9.92
C VAL A 149 -4.91 -1.18 -11.38
N LEU A 150 -4.64 -0.02 -11.98
CA LEU A 150 -4.53 0.14 -13.42
C LEU A 150 -3.04 0.08 -13.77
N GLY A 151 -2.64 -0.95 -14.48
CA GLY A 151 -1.25 -1.14 -14.91
C GLY A 151 -1.13 -1.14 -16.42
N TYR A 152 0.06 -0.77 -16.91
CA TYR A 152 0.45 -0.96 -18.30
C TYR A 152 1.31 -2.22 -18.41
N ASP A 153 0.83 -3.18 -19.18
CA ASP A 153 1.57 -4.40 -19.52
C ASP A 153 2.42 -4.15 -20.77
N SER A 154 3.73 -4.09 -20.57
CA SER A 154 4.70 -3.82 -21.64
C SER A 154 4.90 -5.00 -22.60
N LEU A 155 4.51 -6.22 -22.23
CA LEU A 155 4.59 -7.39 -23.11
C LEU A 155 3.41 -7.46 -24.06
N GLY A 156 2.23 -7.17 -23.55
CA GLY A 156 1.00 -7.15 -24.33
C GLY A 156 0.65 -5.79 -24.91
N ASP A 157 1.44 -4.76 -24.62
CA ASP A 157 1.23 -3.35 -25.05
C ASP A 157 -0.20 -2.88 -24.75
N ARG A 158 -0.62 -2.99 -23.49
CA ARG A 158 -2.02 -2.74 -23.13
C ARG A 158 -2.23 -2.33 -21.68
N LEU A 159 -3.33 -1.64 -21.41
CA LEU A 159 -3.79 -1.38 -20.05
C LEU A 159 -4.53 -2.59 -19.49
N LEU A 160 -4.27 -2.91 -18.23
CA LEU A 160 -4.95 -3.95 -17.47
C LEU A 160 -5.41 -3.41 -16.12
N THR A 161 -6.58 -3.86 -15.67
CA THR A 161 -6.97 -3.71 -14.26
C THR A 161 -6.81 -5.04 -13.55
N PHE A 162 -6.23 -5.00 -12.35
CA PHE A 162 -6.07 -6.18 -11.51
C PHE A 162 -6.13 -5.83 -10.03
N GLN A 163 -6.26 -6.86 -9.20
CA GLN A 163 -6.30 -6.74 -7.75
C GLN A 163 -5.02 -7.31 -7.16
N LEU A 164 -4.53 -6.67 -6.09
CA LEU A 164 -3.48 -7.21 -5.24
C LEU A 164 -4.07 -7.44 -3.86
N TYR A 165 -3.89 -8.62 -3.33
CA TYR A 165 -4.29 -8.96 -1.97
C TYR A 165 -3.17 -8.61 -1.01
N ASP A 166 -3.51 -7.92 0.08
CA ASP A 166 -2.54 -7.34 1.01
C ASP A 166 -1.53 -6.44 0.28
N GLN A 167 -0.24 -6.74 0.40
CA GLN A 167 0.84 -5.99 -0.21
C GLN A 167 1.62 -6.81 -1.24
N GLN A 168 1.09 -7.95 -1.66
CA GLN A 168 1.84 -8.90 -2.49
C GLN A 168 1.73 -8.60 -3.98
N ALA A 169 2.72 -9.08 -4.73
CA ALA A 169 2.73 -9.31 -6.18
C ALA A 169 2.99 -8.11 -7.12
N ASN A 170 3.59 -7.02 -6.66
CA ASN A 170 4.07 -5.93 -7.53
C ASN A 170 5.56 -5.90 -7.75
N VAL A 171 6.30 -6.80 -7.14
CA VAL A 171 7.76 -6.81 -7.13
C VAL A 171 8.30 -8.20 -7.33
#